data_81393589bb57cbfbc097358209c17fde
#
_entry.id   81393589bb57cbfbc097358209c17fde
#
_cell.length_a   1.000
_cell.length_b   1.000
_cell.length_c   1.000
_cell.angle_alpha   90.00
_cell.angle_beta   90.00
_cell.angle_gamma   90.00
#
_symmetry.space_group_name_H-M   'P 1'
#
loop_
_entity.id
_entity.type
_entity.pdbx_description
1 polymer ?
#
loop_
_entity_poly.entity_id
_entity_poly.type
_entity_poly.pdbx_seq_one_letter_code
_entity_poly.pdbx_strand_id
1 'polypeptide(L)'
;MIDFKEQKKVNEITLPEAPADKQVRRGPPAPSHGIALTPDQKTLLINSRLNSAVYAYSVPDMKYLGVVNLGGKGAGWLTISPDSKTAYIANEHSNSVSAVDIPSLKEVAVIPVGYAPARNIAWMAP
;
A
#
# COMPACT_ATOMS: atom_id res chain seq x y z
N MET A 1 -8.54 -4.79 -13.11
CA MET A 1 -8.09 -6.19 -13.21
C MET A 1 -8.15 -6.64 -14.66
N ILE A 2 -7.18 -7.38 -15.10
CA ILE A 2 -7.09 -7.92 -16.45
C ILE A 2 -7.08 -9.45 -16.34
N ASP A 3 -7.96 -10.12 -17.08
CA ASP A 3 -7.83 -11.55 -17.30
C ASP A 3 -6.69 -11.77 -18.28
N PHE A 4 -5.66 -12.47 -17.83
CA PHE A 4 -4.45 -12.66 -18.63
C PHE A 4 -4.68 -13.60 -19.81
N LYS A 5 -5.53 -14.62 -19.63
CA LYS A 5 -5.84 -15.62 -20.68
C LYS A 5 -6.68 -14.99 -21.78
N GLU A 6 -7.71 -14.27 -21.41
CA GLU A 6 -8.65 -13.61 -22.33
C GLU A 6 -8.16 -12.24 -22.80
N GLN A 7 -7.09 -11.70 -22.18
CA GLN A 7 -6.53 -10.36 -22.45
C GLN A 7 -7.58 -9.25 -22.38
N LYS A 8 -8.52 -9.37 -21.45
CA LYS A 8 -9.64 -8.44 -21.27
C LYS A 8 -9.66 -7.81 -19.90
N LYS A 9 -10.08 -6.55 -19.83
CA LYS A 9 -10.39 -5.90 -18.55
C LYS A 9 -11.67 -6.55 -17.99
N VAL A 10 -11.56 -7.19 -16.83
CA VAL A 10 -12.69 -7.87 -16.17
C VAL A 10 -13.25 -7.08 -15.00
N ASN A 11 -12.44 -6.22 -14.37
CA ASN A 11 -12.89 -5.40 -13.25
C ASN A 11 -12.01 -4.17 -13.06
N GLU A 12 -12.53 -3.18 -12.34
CA GLU A 12 -11.82 -1.96 -11.93
C GLU A 12 -12.12 -1.66 -10.46
N ILE A 13 -11.09 -1.30 -9.70
CA ILE A 13 -11.23 -0.85 -8.32
C ILE A 13 -10.99 0.67 -8.32
N THR A 14 -12.00 1.43 -7.91
CA THR A 14 -11.86 2.85 -7.61
C THR A 14 -11.52 3.00 -6.14
N LEU A 15 -10.36 3.60 -5.84
CA LEU A 15 -9.97 3.86 -4.46
C LEU A 15 -10.84 4.98 -3.88
N PRO A 16 -11.28 4.86 -2.62
CA PRO A 16 -11.97 5.95 -1.93
C PRO A 16 -11.11 7.21 -1.87
N GLU A 17 -11.73 8.37 -1.93
CA GLU A 17 -11.03 9.64 -1.74
C GLU A 17 -10.52 9.77 -0.31
N ALA A 18 -9.30 10.33 -0.16
CA ALA A 18 -8.76 10.65 1.14
C ALA A 18 -9.28 12.00 1.64
N PRO A 19 -9.29 12.19 2.97
CA PRO A 19 -9.46 13.51 3.57
C PRO A 19 -8.47 14.52 2.98
N ALA A 20 -8.91 15.78 2.80
CA ALA A 20 -8.12 16.81 2.11
C ALA A 20 -6.75 17.08 2.76
N ASP A 21 -6.65 16.95 4.08
CA ASP A 21 -5.41 17.11 4.86
C ASP A 21 -4.40 15.97 4.63
N LYS A 22 -4.85 14.84 4.10
CA LYS A 22 -4.01 13.68 3.78
C LYS A 22 -3.53 13.66 2.33
N GLN A 23 -4.13 14.45 1.46
CA GLN A 23 -3.76 14.50 0.05
C GLN A 23 -2.40 15.18 -0.16
N VAL A 24 -1.56 14.59 -0.96
CA VAL A 24 -0.25 15.13 -1.35
C VAL A 24 -0.34 15.65 -2.78
N ARG A 25 -0.32 16.97 -2.94
CA ARG A 25 -0.45 17.67 -4.24
C ARG A 25 0.90 17.88 -4.94
N ARG A 26 1.78 16.88 -5.04
CA ARG A 26 3.05 17.03 -5.75
C ARG A 26 3.21 15.97 -6.83
N GLY A 27 3.42 16.42 -8.05
CA GLY A 27 3.65 15.58 -9.24
C GLY A 27 2.38 15.19 -9.99
N PRO A 28 2.51 14.46 -11.11
CA PRO A 28 1.37 13.96 -11.85
C PRO A 28 0.52 13.06 -10.95
N PRO A 29 -0.80 13.14 -11.06
CA PRO A 29 -1.70 12.36 -10.20
C PRO A 29 -1.55 10.87 -10.52
N ALA A 30 -0.79 10.16 -9.71
CA ALA A 30 -0.86 8.71 -9.62
C ALA A 30 -1.62 8.38 -8.34
N PRO A 31 -2.95 8.22 -8.40
CA PRO A 31 -3.77 7.95 -7.22
C PRO A 31 -3.39 6.62 -6.56
N SER A 32 -2.99 5.63 -7.34
CA SER A 32 -2.40 4.37 -6.88
C SER A 32 -0.97 4.26 -7.38
N HIS A 33 -0.06 3.71 -6.57
CA HIS A 33 1.35 3.56 -6.93
C HIS A 33 1.85 2.13 -6.70
N GLY A 34 2.00 1.69 -5.45
CA GLY A 34 2.40 0.33 -5.11
C GLY A 34 1.21 -0.61 -4.98
N ILE A 35 1.36 -1.84 -5.44
CA ILE A 35 0.38 -2.91 -5.27
C ILE A 35 1.11 -4.19 -4.89
N ALA A 36 0.60 -4.93 -3.91
CA ALA A 36 1.14 -6.23 -3.53
C ALA A 36 0.05 -7.16 -3.00
N LEU A 37 0.19 -8.43 -3.33
CA LEU A 37 -0.60 -9.52 -2.78
C LEU A 37 0.17 -10.13 -1.60
N THR A 38 -0.52 -10.43 -0.49
CA THR A 38 0.09 -11.14 0.63
C THR A 38 0.58 -12.52 0.20
N PRO A 39 1.70 -13.03 0.76
CA PRO A 39 2.21 -14.38 0.45
C PRO A 39 1.18 -15.49 0.61
N ASP A 40 0.24 -15.37 1.54
CA ASP A 40 -0.87 -16.30 1.74
C ASP A 40 -2.02 -16.14 0.70
N GLN A 41 -1.89 -15.16 -0.22
CA GLN A 41 -2.82 -14.85 -1.30
C GLN A 41 -4.24 -14.44 -0.86
N LYS A 42 -4.41 -13.94 0.37
CA LYS A 42 -5.73 -13.57 0.90
C LYS A 42 -6.03 -12.09 0.85
N THR A 43 -5.00 -11.25 0.84
CA THR A 43 -5.17 -9.79 0.90
C THR A 43 -4.35 -9.07 -0.16
N LEU A 44 -5.02 -8.24 -0.93
CA LEU A 44 -4.40 -7.30 -1.86
C LEU A 44 -4.26 -5.94 -1.19
N LEU A 45 -3.04 -5.42 -1.13
CA LEU A 45 -2.74 -4.07 -0.64
C LEU A 45 -2.46 -3.14 -1.80
N ILE A 46 -3.05 -1.95 -1.78
CA ILE A 46 -2.88 -0.91 -2.79
C ILE A 46 -2.50 0.38 -2.09
N ASN A 47 -1.30 0.90 -2.38
CA ASN A 47 -0.87 2.20 -1.87
C ASN A 47 -1.47 3.32 -2.71
N SER A 48 -1.96 4.33 -2.05
CA SER A 48 -2.26 5.62 -2.67
C SER A 48 -1.22 6.66 -2.26
N ARG A 49 -0.40 7.06 -3.22
CA ARG A 49 0.59 8.12 -3.03
C ARG A 49 -0.08 9.46 -2.75
N LEU A 50 -1.16 9.73 -3.46
CA LEU A 50 -1.96 10.95 -3.29
C LEU A 50 -2.59 11.04 -1.90
N ASN A 51 -3.12 9.91 -1.43
CA ASN A 51 -3.89 9.85 -0.18
C ASN A 51 -3.01 9.56 1.05
N SER A 52 -1.71 9.24 0.86
CA SER A 52 -0.84 8.75 1.93
C SER A 52 -1.51 7.62 2.74
N ALA A 53 -2.01 6.62 2.03
CA ALA A 53 -2.81 5.56 2.59
C ALA A 53 -2.56 4.22 1.93
N VAL A 54 -2.91 3.14 2.63
CA VAL A 54 -2.94 1.76 2.10
C VAL A 54 -4.35 1.23 2.19
N TYR A 55 -4.88 0.79 1.07
CA TYR A 55 -6.20 0.16 0.95
C TYR A 55 -6.03 -1.34 0.89
N ALA A 56 -6.87 -2.07 1.64
CA ALA A 56 -6.87 -3.52 1.70
C ALA A 56 -8.16 -4.09 1.09
N TYR A 57 -7.98 -5.13 0.27
CA TYR A 57 -9.07 -5.88 -0.35
C TYR A 57 -8.84 -7.37 -0.15
N SER A 58 -9.92 -8.13 0.06
CA SER A 58 -9.85 -9.58 0.09
C SER A 58 -9.63 -10.17 -1.30
N VAL A 59 -9.05 -11.36 -1.38
CA VAL A 59 -8.85 -12.12 -2.62
C VAL A 59 -9.46 -13.52 -2.40
N PRO A 60 -10.21 -14.03 -3.38
CA PRO A 60 -10.40 -13.54 -4.77
C PRO A 60 -11.57 -12.58 -4.96
N ASP A 61 -12.45 -12.38 -4.00
CA ASP A 61 -13.74 -11.70 -4.14
C ASP A 61 -13.65 -10.16 -4.17
N MET A 62 -12.46 -9.60 -3.96
CA MET A 62 -12.16 -8.16 -4.04
C MET A 62 -13.05 -7.27 -3.18
N LYS A 63 -13.47 -7.78 -2.02
CA LYS A 63 -14.21 -6.98 -1.04
C LYS A 63 -13.26 -5.99 -0.35
N TYR A 64 -13.72 -4.77 -0.21
CA TYR A 64 -13.01 -3.75 0.56
C TYR A 64 -12.96 -4.13 2.04
N LEU A 65 -11.76 -4.26 2.60
CA LEU A 65 -11.53 -4.60 4.00
C LEU A 65 -11.29 -3.36 4.87
N GLY A 66 -10.71 -2.31 4.30
CA GLY A 66 -10.44 -1.08 5.02
C GLY A 66 -9.30 -0.27 4.45
N VAL A 67 -8.97 0.82 5.15
CA VAL A 67 -7.89 1.74 4.81
C VAL A 67 -7.05 2.06 6.03
N VAL A 68 -5.74 2.11 5.85
CA VAL A 68 -4.78 2.63 6.83
C VAL A 68 -4.30 3.99 6.35
N ASN A 69 -4.66 5.05 7.06
CA ASN A 69 -4.10 6.38 6.83
C ASN A 69 -2.73 6.44 7.50
N LEU A 70 -1.69 6.69 6.72
CA LEU A 70 -0.31 6.67 7.18
C LEU A 70 0.09 8.00 7.82
N GLY A 71 0.95 7.94 8.83
CA GLY A 71 1.60 9.11 9.43
C GLY A 71 2.63 9.74 8.48
N GLY A 72 3.24 8.93 7.62
CA GLY A 72 4.12 9.39 6.55
C GLY A 72 3.37 9.89 5.33
N LYS A 73 4.06 10.65 4.46
CA LYS A 73 3.48 11.21 3.22
C LYS A 73 4.12 10.64 1.98
N GLY A 74 3.31 10.48 0.93
CA GLY A 74 3.79 10.01 -0.36
C GLY A 74 4.03 8.51 -0.39
N ALA A 75 3.05 7.71 0.04
CA ALA A 75 3.10 6.24 0.03
C ALA A 75 3.41 5.69 -1.37
N GLY A 76 4.68 5.35 -1.60
CA GLY A 76 5.18 4.83 -2.87
C GLY A 76 5.02 3.32 -2.97
N TRP A 77 6.14 2.59 -2.93
CA TRP A 77 6.14 1.13 -2.97
C TRP A 77 5.95 0.52 -1.59
N LEU A 78 5.53 -0.74 -1.59
CA LEU A 78 5.41 -1.55 -0.37
C LEU A 78 6.07 -2.92 -0.58
N THR A 79 6.44 -3.52 0.53
CA THR A 79 6.78 -4.94 0.63
C THR A 79 6.03 -5.56 1.80
N ILE A 80 5.82 -6.86 1.75
CA ILE A 80 5.08 -7.59 2.78
C ILE A 80 6.01 -8.63 3.40
N SER A 81 5.94 -8.80 4.71
CA SER A 81 6.67 -9.85 5.42
C SER A 81 6.25 -11.24 4.93
N PRO A 82 7.16 -12.22 4.91
CA PRO A 82 6.85 -13.58 4.42
C PRO A 82 5.72 -14.27 5.18
N ASP A 83 5.47 -13.88 6.43
CA ASP A 83 4.37 -14.41 7.25
C ASP A 83 3.01 -13.73 6.96
N SER A 84 2.94 -12.81 5.98
CA SER A 84 1.74 -12.07 5.59
C SER A 84 1.17 -11.13 6.67
N LYS A 85 1.93 -10.81 7.72
CA LYS A 85 1.41 -10.04 8.85
C LYS A 85 1.73 -8.55 8.80
N THR A 86 2.87 -8.18 8.22
CA THR A 86 3.32 -6.80 8.22
C THR A 86 3.59 -6.29 6.81
N ALA A 87 3.06 -5.13 6.48
CA ALA A 87 3.44 -4.39 5.28
C ALA A 87 4.35 -3.22 5.67
N TYR A 88 5.42 -3.03 4.90
CA TYR A 88 6.34 -1.90 5.02
C TYR A 88 6.16 -0.98 3.81
N ILE A 89 5.84 0.27 4.05
CA ILE A 89 5.51 1.24 3.02
C ILE A 89 6.55 2.36 3.01
N ALA A 90 7.18 2.59 1.87
CA ALA A 90 8.11 3.70 1.69
C ALA A 90 7.34 5.02 1.51
N ASN A 91 7.58 5.98 2.41
CA ASN A 91 6.96 7.30 2.39
C ASN A 91 7.95 8.32 1.83
N GLU A 92 7.95 8.49 0.51
CA GLU A 92 8.95 9.29 -0.22
C GLU A 92 9.03 10.75 0.25
N HIS A 93 7.90 11.35 0.64
CA HIS A 93 7.84 12.78 0.97
C HIS A 93 8.04 13.09 2.46
N SER A 94 8.24 12.07 3.28
CA SER A 94 8.50 12.22 4.73
C SER A 94 9.71 11.46 5.23
N ASN A 95 10.55 10.93 4.32
CA ASN A 95 11.80 10.26 4.66
C ASN A 95 11.60 9.16 5.71
N SER A 96 10.56 8.36 5.54
CA SER A 96 10.18 7.33 6.51
C SER A 96 9.67 6.06 5.84
N VAL A 97 9.62 4.99 6.62
CA VAL A 97 8.91 3.76 6.29
C VAL A 97 7.83 3.52 7.33
N SER A 98 6.60 3.33 6.89
CA SER A 98 5.50 2.92 7.75
C SER A 98 5.45 1.40 7.84
N ALA A 99 5.31 0.87 9.06
CA ALA A 99 4.97 -0.53 9.30
C ALA A 99 3.48 -0.64 9.63
N VAL A 100 2.77 -1.46 8.87
CA VAL A 100 1.33 -1.68 9.00
C VAL A 100 1.08 -3.13 9.36
N ASP A 101 0.37 -3.36 10.46
CA ASP A 101 -0.16 -4.66 10.83
C ASP A 101 -1.36 -4.97 9.93
N ILE A 102 -1.23 -5.98 9.08
CA ILE A 102 -2.22 -6.31 8.05
C ILE A 102 -3.52 -6.85 8.68
N PRO A 103 -3.48 -7.77 9.66
CA PRO A 103 -4.68 -8.30 10.27
C PRO A 103 -5.57 -7.25 10.94
N SER A 104 -4.98 -6.28 11.61
CA SER A 104 -5.75 -5.22 12.30
C SER A 104 -5.95 -3.96 11.48
N LEU A 105 -5.31 -3.84 10.31
CA LEU A 105 -5.26 -2.65 9.45
C LEU A 105 -4.87 -1.39 10.26
N LYS A 106 -3.77 -1.47 11.01
CA LYS A 106 -3.24 -0.37 11.81
C LYS A 106 -1.78 -0.10 11.47
N GLU A 107 -1.42 1.18 11.35
CA GLU A 107 -0.03 1.58 11.37
C GLU A 107 0.53 1.39 12.79
N VAL A 108 1.58 0.57 12.91
CA VAL A 108 2.19 0.22 14.20
C VAL A 108 3.51 0.93 14.44
N ALA A 109 4.14 1.45 13.38
CA ALA A 109 5.35 2.26 13.50
C ALA A 109 5.55 3.15 12.27
N VAL A 110 6.18 4.31 12.50
CA VAL A 110 6.77 5.16 11.47
C VAL A 110 8.26 5.25 11.75
N ILE A 111 9.07 4.71 10.86
CA ILE A 111 10.51 4.53 11.03
C ILE A 111 11.23 5.57 10.18
N PRO A 112 11.95 6.53 10.79
CA PRO A 112 12.77 7.47 10.04
C PRO A 112 13.87 6.74 9.26
N VAL A 113 14.07 7.14 8.01
CA VAL A 113 15.10 6.57 7.13
C VAL A 113 15.80 7.69 6.35
N GLY A 114 16.71 7.33 5.44
CA GLY A 114 17.36 8.30 4.57
C GLY A 114 16.40 8.99 3.59
N TYR A 115 16.94 9.93 2.83
CA TYR A 115 16.20 10.81 1.93
C TYR A 115 15.40 10.04 0.86
N ALA A 116 14.14 10.40 0.70
CA ALA A 116 13.21 9.95 -0.34
C ALA A 116 13.25 8.42 -0.60
N PRO A 117 12.91 7.57 0.38
CA PRO A 117 12.88 6.13 0.17
C PRO A 117 11.85 5.78 -0.90
N ALA A 118 12.28 5.17 -2.00
CA ALA A 118 11.39 4.81 -3.09
C ALA A 118 10.91 3.37 -2.97
N ARG A 119 11.82 2.44 -2.59
CA ARG A 119 11.52 1.01 -2.45
C ARG A 119 12.14 0.44 -1.19
N ASN A 120 11.52 -0.61 -0.69
CA ASN A 120 12.01 -1.43 0.41
C ASN A 120 11.83 -2.91 0.08
N ILE A 121 12.60 -3.76 0.75
CA ILE A 121 12.50 -5.21 0.64
C ILE A 121 12.44 -5.75 2.06
N ALA A 122 11.47 -6.62 2.36
CA ALA A 122 11.45 -7.41 3.58
C ALA A 122 12.18 -8.74 3.31
N TRP A 123 13.12 -9.05 4.18
CA TRP A 123 13.82 -10.32 4.15
C TRP A 123 13.86 -10.90 5.59
N MET A 124 13.64 -12.19 5.70
CA MET A 124 13.80 -12.89 6.97
C MET A 124 15.06 -13.73 6.89
N ALA A 125 15.91 -13.58 7.90
CA ALA A 125 17.04 -14.49 8.06
C ALA A 125 16.54 -15.92 8.24
N PRO A 126 17.25 -16.91 7.68
CA PRO A 126 16.94 -18.31 7.87
C PRO A 126 17.05 -18.71 9.33
#